data_d22329d34978186820500902e9994243
#
_entry.id   d22329d34978186820500902e9994243
#
_cell.length_a   1.000
_cell.length_b   1.000
_cell.length_c   1.000
_cell.angle_alpha   90.00
_cell.angle_beta   90.00
_cell.angle_gamma   90.00
#
_symmetry.space_group_name_H-M   'P 1'
#
loop_
_entity.id
_entity.type
_entity.pdbx_description
1 polymer ?
#
loop_
_entity_poly.entity_id
_entity_poly.type
_entity_poly.pdbx_seq_one_letter_code
_entity_poly.pdbx_strand_id
1 'polypeptide(L)'
;MALTKEKIIATIYEKIGFSKSQSRDVIEQLLEIMKKALASEENILISGFGKFVVKRKRARRGRNPQTNQDLQLKARKVVVFKTSGVLRKGVNTGQE
;
A
#
# COMPACT_ATOMS: atom_id res chain seq x y z
N MET A 1 9.90 -1.41 -14.33
CA MET A 1 9.89 0.01 -13.95
C MET A 1 8.76 0.27 -12.98
N ALA A 2 8.98 1.17 -12.06
CA ALA A 2 7.99 1.47 -11.03
C ALA A 2 7.15 2.70 -11.39
N LEU A 3 5.88 2.66 -11.03
CA LEU A 3 5.03 3.84 -11.05
C LEU A 3 5.33 4.62 -9.75
N THR A 4 5.87 5.82 -9.89
CA THR A 4 6.24 6.65 -8.74
C THR A 4 5.17 7.71 -8.46
N LYS A 5 5.26 8.32 -7.28
CA LYS A 5 4.38 9.43 -6.92
C LYS A 5 4.45 10.55 -7.96
N GLU A 6 5.63 10.89 -8.42
CA GLU A 6 5.81 11.95 -9.42
C GLU A 6 5.12 11.62 -10.74
N LYS A 7 5.16 10.35 -11.16
CA LYS A 7 4.46 9.90 -12.37
C LYS A 7 2.96 9.97 -12.22
N ILE A 8 2.44 9.63 -11.03
CA ILE A 8 1.01 9.76 -10.74
C ILE A 8 0.58 11.22 -10.81
N ILE A 9 1.35 12.12 -10.22
CA ILE A 9 1.07 13.55 -10.24
C ILE A 9 1.02 14.08 -11.68
N ALA A 10 2.00 13.70 -12.50
CA ALA A 10 2.05 14.10 -13.89
C ALA A 10 0.82 13.59 -14.68
N THR A 11 0.40 12.36 -14.42
CA THR A 11 -0.77 11.78 -15.08
C THR A 11 -2.05 12.50 -14.68
N ILE A 12 -2.21 12.87 -13.42
CA ILE A 12 -3.36 13.65 -12.94
C ILE A 12 -3.37 15.01 -13.60
N TYR A 13 -2.23 15.67 -13.66
CA TYR A 13 -2.09 16.96 -14.33
C TYR A 13 -2.56 16.89 -15.79
N GLU A 14 -2.15 15.87 -16.50
CA GLU A 14 -2.51 15.71 -17.92
C GLU A 14 -3.97 15.33 -18.13
N LYS A 15 -4.52 14.44 -17.31
CA LYS A 15 -5.84 13.84 -17.56
C LYS A 15 -6.99 14.58 -16.90
N ILE A 16 -6.77 15.22 -15.77
CA ILE A 16 -7.86 15.80 -14.98
C ILE A 16 -7.95 17.32 -15.16
N GLY A 17 -6.89 17.95 -15.65
CA GLY A 17 -6.88 19.38 -15.90
C GLY A 17 -6.58 20.24 -14.69
N PHE A 18 -6.12 19.64 -13.59
CA PHE A 18 -5.62 20.40 -12.46
C PHE A 18 -4.26 21.02 -12.80
N SER A 19 -3.90 22.10 -12.12
CA SER A 19 -2.53 22.61 -12.18
C SER A 19 -1.57 21.59 -11.56
N LYS A 20 -0.27 21.74 -11.81
CA LYS A 20 0.73 20.87 -11.21
C LYS A 20 0.69 20.94 -9.69
N SER A 21 0.52 22.14 -9.15
CA SER A 21 0.42 22.33 -7.70
C SER A 21 -0.80 21.63 -7.12
N GLN A 22 -1.96 21.79 -7.76
CA GLN A 22 -3.19 21.11 -7.32
C GLN A 22 -3.06 19.59 -7.41
N SER A 23 -2.48 19.08 -8.48
CA SER A 23 -2.27 17.65 -8.68
C SER A 23 -1.39 17.07 -7.56
N ARG A 24 -0.33 17.77 -7.21
CA ARG A 24 0.56 17.37 -6.10
C ARG A 24 -0.20 17.39 -4.78
N ASP A 25 -0.95 18.44 -4.50
CA ASP A 25 -1.71 18.56 -3.25
C ASP A 25 -2.72 17.44 -3.09
N VAL A 26 -3.44 17.08 -4.16
CA VAL A 26 -4.44 16.00 -4.14
C VAL A 26 -3.76 14.68 -3.75
N ILE A 27 -2.64 14.36 -4.38
CA ILE A 27 -1.93 13.11 -4.10
C ILE A 27 -1.33 13.11 -2.69
N GLU A 28 -0.73 14.23 -2.27
CA GLU A 28 -0.16 14.33 -0.92
C GLU A 28 -1.24 14.14 0.15
N GLN A 29 -2.40 14.77 -0.02
CA GLN A 29 -3.50 14.63 0.92
C GLN A 29 -4.09 13.23 0.93
N LEU A 30 -4.25 12.61 -0.25
CA LEU A 30 -4.74 11.24 -0.34
C LEU A 30 -3.81 10.28 0.42
N LEU A 31 -2.51 10.39 0.20
CA LEU A 31 -1.55 9.53 0.87
C LEU A 31 -1.53 9.77 2.40
N GLU A 32 -1.70 11.02 2.83
CA GLU A 32 -1.79 11.33 4.25
C GLU A 32 -3.04 10.72 4.89
N ILE A 33 -4.19 10.77 4.21
CA ILE A 33 -5.42 10.13 4.69
C ILE A 33 -5.21 8.63 4.84
N MET A 34 -4.59 8.00 3.85
CA MET A 34 -4.32 6.56 3.89
C MET A 34 -3.35 6.19 5.02
N LYS A 35 -2.28 6.97 5.18
CA LYS A 35 -1.31 6.72 6.27
C LYS A 35 -1.96 6.82 7.64
N LYS A 36 -2.80 7.83 7.85
CA LYS A 36 -3.49 8.02 9.13
C LYS A 36 -4.46 6.89 9.42
N ALA A 37 -5.21 6.45 8.42
CA ALA A 37 -6.13 5.33 8.57
C ALA A 37 -5.37 4.07 8.99
N LEU A 38 -4.29 3.75 8.29
CA LEU A 38 -3.50 2.55 8.58
C LEU A 38 -2.82 2.64 9.95
N ALA A 39 -2.33 3.81 10.33
CA ALA A 39 -1.74 4.02 11.64
C ALA A 39 -2.76 3.83 12.77
N SER A 40 -4.03 4.12 12.51
CA SER A 40 -5.14 3.92 13.45
C SER A 40 -5.75 2.52 13.34
N GLU A 41 -5.12 1.62 12.61
CA GLU A 41 -5.56 0.24 12.41
C GLU A 41 -6.89 0.12 11.66
N GLU A 42 -7.22 1.11 10.84
CA GLU A 42 -8.35 1.02 9.93
C GLU A 42 -7.89 0.37 8.63
N ASN A 43 -8.66 -0.61 8.17
CA ASN A 43 -8.40 -1.20 6.86
C ASN A 43 -8.89 -0.23 5.79
N ILE A 44 -8.23 -0.24 4.62
CA ILE A 44 -8.62 0.58 3.48
C ILE A 44 -9.14 -0.34 2.39
N LEU A 45 -10.39 -0.13 1.98
CA LEU A 45 -11.01 -0.90 0.89
C LEU A 45 -11.21 0.01 -0.31
N ILE A 46 -10.62 -0.37 -1.44
CA ILE A 46 -10.80 0.34 -2.70
C ILE A 46 -11.46 -0.62 -3.68
N SER A 47 -12.74 -0.36 -3.99
CA SER A 47 -13.53 -1.24 -4.85
C SER A 47 -12.87 -1.43 -6.23
N GLY A 48 -12.80 -2.67 -6.68
CA GLY A 48 -12.20 -3.00 -7.97
C GLY A 48 -10.69 -3.01 -7.99
N PHE A 49 -10.05 -2.60 -6.90
CA PHE A 49 -8.59 -2.55 -6.81
C PHE A 49 -8.06 -3.53 -5.78
N GLY A 50 -8.43 -3.35 -4.52
CA GLY A 50 -7.97 -4.22 -3.45
C GLY A 50 -8.20 -3.60 -2.10
N LYS A 51 -7.58 -4.20 -1.09
CA LYS A 51 -7.66 -3.67 0.26
C LYS A 51 -6.31 -3.75 0.98
N PHE A 52 -6.07 -2.76 1.81
CA PHE A 52 -4.94 -2.73 2.72
C PHE A 52 -5.43 -3.15 4.09
N VAL A 53 -4.86 -4.20 4.64
CA VAL A 53 -5.27 -4.77 5.93
C VAL A 53 -4.12 -4.60 6.91
N VAL A 54 -4.43 -4.06 8.08
CA VAL A 54 -3.46 -3.96 9.16
C VAL A 54 -3.58 -5.22 10.01
N LYS A 55 -2.48 -5.93 10.15
CA LYS A 55 -2.41 -7.15 10.95
C LYS A 55 -1.44 -6.94 12.11
N ARG A 56 -1.83 -7.45 13.27
CA ARG A 56 -0.95 -7.50 14.43
C ARG A 56 -0.28 -8.85 14.46
N LYS A 57 1.04 -8.84 14.50
CA LYS A 57 1.82 -10.06 14.67
C LYS A 57 2.32 -10.13 16.10
N ARG A 58 2.05 -11.26 16.77
CA ARG A 58 2.48 -11.48 18.13
C ARG A 58 4.00 -11.64 18.19
N ALA A 59 4.58 -11.32 19.35
CA ALA A 59 5.95 -11.70 19.63
C ALA A 59 6.07 -13.21 19.51
N ARG A 60 7.14 -13.67 18.89
CA ARG A 60 7.34 -15.10 18.64
C ARG A 60 8.82 -15.41 18.63
N ARG A 61 9.15 -16.68 18.82
CA ARG A 61 10.48 -17.17 18.62
C ARG A 61 10.74 -17.41 17.14
N GLY A 62 11.88 -16.95 16.67
CA GLY A 62 12.39 -17.30 15.38
C GLY A 62 13.77 -17.90 15.53
N ARG A 63 14.38 -18.25 14.42
CA ARG A 63 15.73 -18.80 14.41
C ARG A 63 16.53 -18.11 13.31
N ASN A 64 17.74 -17.69 13.66
CA ASN A 64 18.66 -17.13 12.68
C ASN A 64 19.21 -18.27 11.80
N PRO A 65 18.92 -18.29 10.49
CA PRO A 65 19.35 -19.38 9.63
C PRO A 65 20.87 -19.50 9.48
N GLN A 66 21.61 -18.41 9.71
CA GLN A 66 23.08 -18.42 9.60
C GLN A 66 23.77 -18.93 10.85
N THR A 67 23.30 -18.55 12.03
CA THR A 67 23.92 -18.90 13.29
C THR A 67 23.17 -19.98 14.04
N ASN A 68 21.95 -20.31 13.60
CA ASN A 68 21.07 -21.29 14.23
C ASN A 68 20.68 -20.91 15.67
N GLN A 69 20.84 -19.63 16.02
CA GLN A 69 20.47 -19.13 17.33
C GLN A 69 19.01 -18.69 17.37
N ASP A 70 18.38 -18.84 18.53
CA ASP A 70 17.02 -18.38 18.74
C ASP A 70 16.96 -16.85 18.68
N LEU A 71 15.95 -16.33 17.98
CA LEU A 71 15.66 -14.91 17.90
C LEU A 71 14.33 -14.63 18.57
N GLN A 72 14.27 -13.52 19.29
CA GLN A 72 13.04 -13.01 19.87
C GLN A 72 12.46 -11.98 18.89
N LEU A 73 11.39 -12.36 18.21
CA LEU A 73 10.69 -11.44 17.30
C LEU A 73 9.65 -10.67 18.10
N LYS A 74 9.77 -9.35 18.09
CA LYS A 74 8.85 -8.46 18.81
C LYS A 74 7.48 -8.43 18.16
N ALA A 75 6.45 -8.18 18.94
CA ALA A 75 5.12 -7.91 18.42
C ALA A 75 5.17 -6.66 17.54
N ARG A 76 4.46 -6.69 16.40
CA ARG A 76 4.47 -5.57 15.46
C ARG A 76 3.18 -5.55 14.64
N LYS A 77 2.90 -4.40 14.05
CA LYS A 77 1.83 -4.25 13.08
C LYS A 77 2.44 -4.30 11.69
N VAL A 78 1.77 -4.94 10.76
CA VAL A 78 2.16 -4.97 9.35
C VAL A 78 0.96 -4.63 8.49
N VAL A 79 1.23 -4.03 7.32
CA VAL A 79 0.20 -3.75 6.33
C VAL A 79 0.34 -4.77 5.21
N VAL A 80 -0.76 -5.44 4.89
CA VAL A 80 -0.81 -6.42 3.80
C VAL A 80 -1.78 -5.91 2.76
N PHE A 81 -1.38 -5.92 1.49
CA PHE A 81 -2.25 -5.59 0.38
C PHE A 81 -2.83 -6.87 -0.22
N LYS A 82 -4.16 -6.90 -0.36
CA LYS A 82 -4.87 -8.01 -1.00
C LYS A 82 -5.55 -7.48 -2.24
N THR A 83 -5.27 -8.09 -3.38
CA THR A 83 -5.87 -7.68 -4.66
C THR A 83 -7.33 -8.09 -4.74
N SER A 84 -8.15 -7.24 -5.40
CA SER A 84 -9.52 -7.63 -5.75
C SER A 84 -9.49 -8.67 -6.88
N GLY A 85 -10.61 -9.37 -7.06
CA GLY A 85 -10.73 -10.31 -8.19
C GLY A 85 -10.62 -9.61 -9.53
N VAL A 86 -11.15 -8.39 -9.64
CA VAL A 86 -11.08 -7.58 -10.85
C VAL A 86 -9.63 -7.23 -11.19
N LEU A 87 -8.87 -6.75 -10.21
CA LEU A 87 -7.46 -6.42 -10.42
C LEU A 87 -6.64 -7.66 -10.76
N ARG A 88 -6.86 -8.75 -10.04
CA ARG A 88 -6.14 -10.01 -10.29
C ARG A 88 -6.36 -10.50 -11.72
N LYS A 89 -7.61 -10.44 -12.18
CA LYS A 89 -7.95 -10.85 -13.54
C LYS A 89 -7.26 -9.95 -14.57
N GLY A 90 -7.28 -8.65 -14.37
CA GLY A 90 -6.62 -7.68 -15.25
C GLY A 90 -5.13 -7.91 -15.36
N VAL A 91 -4.47 -8.16 -14.24
CA VAL A 91 -3.02 -8.42 -14.21
C VAL A 91 -2.68 -9.71 -14.96
N ASN A 92 -3.45 -10.77 -14.74
CA ASN A 92 -3.18 -12.07 -15.34
C ASN A 92 -3.47 -12.12 -16.84
N THR A 93 -4.39 -11.27 -17.32
CA THR A 93 -4.71 -11.20 -18.75
C THR A 93 -3.91 -10.13 -19.49
N GLY A 94 -3.11 -9.34 -18.76
CA GLY A 94 -2.38 -8.21 -19.34
C GLY A 94 -3.25 -7.00 -19.64
N GLN A 95 -4.50 -6.97 -19.15
CA GLN A 95 -5.43 -5.85 -19.30
C GLN A 95 -5.59 -5.14 -17.96
N GLU A 96 -5.69 -3.85 -18.02
CA GLU A 96 -5.88 -3.01 -16.84
C GLU A 96 -7.33 -2.64 -16.58
#